data_48aa15c332b791dedee5975a58701dfe
#
_entry.id   48aa15c332b791dedee5975a58701dfe
#
_cell.length_a   1.000
_cell.length_b   1.000
_cell.length_c   1.000
_cell.angle_alpha   90.00
_cell.angle_beta   90.00
_cell.angle_gamma   90.00
#
_symmetry.space_group_name_H-M   'P 1'
#
loop_
_entity.id
_entity.type
_entity.pdbx_description
1 polymer ?
#
loop_
_entity_poly.entity_id
_entity_poly.type
_entity_poly.pdbx_seq_one_letter_code
_entity_poly.pdbx_strand_id
1 'polypeptide(L)'
;MIKEILLCKYGEIVLKGANRKYFEDMLCKEMKKRARGYGNFDIYRAQSTIYIDPKDEDADLDGMFEAASKVFGIVAIARAAVCEKDMAAITETVKSYIPQFMDGKRTFKVEAKRSDKTFALDSMEISREIGGVVLESCPRLRVDVHKPDITVKVEIREFGAYVSAGQFKGAGGMPVGTNGKGLLLLSGGIDSPVAGYMMAKRGVRLDAIHFESFPYTSERAREKVLELASIVAEYSGDIFVHVVSLTHIQEELVKACEEDYFTLLLRRYMMTIAERVAREKECLALITGESLGQVASQTMQALGVTDNAVNMPVFRPCIGMDQEEIVSIARKIGTFETSIQPYEDCCTVFTPKHPKTKPELEKVKAQEDKLDFDALVEEAMGTLYTVHIKAEY
;
A
#
# COMPACT_ATOMS: atom_id res chain seq x y z
N MET A 1 -0.03 34.50 -12.23
CA MET A 1 -0.49 33.34 -11.44
C MET A 1 0.71 32.83 -10.64
N ILE A 2 0.53 32.42 -9.38
CA ILE A 2 1.63 31.89 -8.56
C ILE A 2 1.95 30.48 -9.09
N LYS A 3 3.21 30.21 -9.41
CA LYS A 3 3.66 28.88 -9.83
C LYS A 3 3.71 27.96 -8.62
N GLU A 4 3.01 26.83 -8.68
CA GLU A 4 2.99 25.79 -7.66
C GLU A 4 3.64 24.50 -8.15
N ILE A 5 4.28 23.79 -7.22
CA ILE A 5 4.85 22.45 -7.44
C ILE A 5 4.56 21.54 -6.26
N LEU A 6 4.76 20.22 -6.44
CA LEU A 6 4.77 19.29 -5.32
C LEU A 6 6.20 18.95 -4.89
N LEU A 7 6.43 18.99 -3.59
CA LEU A 7 7.67 18.58 -2.94
C LEU A 7 7.42 17.24 -2.21
N CYS A 8 7.87 16.14 -2.79
CA CYS A 8 7.68 14.80 -2.24
C CYS A 8 8.95 14.35 -1.51
N LYS A 9 8.90 14.25 -0.18
CA LYS A 9 10.03 13.80 0.64
C LYS A 9 9.98 12.30 0.82
N TYR A 10 11.10 11.63 0.58
CA TYR A 10 11.21 10.20 0.84
C TYR A 10 11.90 9.92 2.19
N GLY A 11 11.54 8.77 2.78
CA GLY A 11 11.90 8.40 4.16
C GLY A 11 13.11 7.48 4.22
N GLU A 12 12.86 6.22 4.57
CA GLU A 12 13.90 5.21 4.86
C GLU A 12 14.85 4.91 3.67
N ILE A 13 14.50 5.36 2.46
CA ILE A 13 15.39 5.26 1.28
C ILE A 13 16.74 5.95 1.53
N VAL A 14 16.77 7.05 2.30
CA VAL A 14 18.01 7.75 2.62
C VAL A 14 19.02 6.89 3.41
N LEU A 15 18.54 5.84 4.08
CA LEU A 15 19.36 4.92 4.87
C LEU A 15 19.99 3.78 4.05
N LYS A 16 19.74 3.72 2.73
CA LYS A 16 20.18 2.61 1.86
C LYS A 16 21.63 2.66 1.41
N GLY A 17 22.41 3.61 1.91
CA GLY A 17 23.85 3.70 1.63
C GLY A 17 24.16 3.69 0.12
N ALA A 18 25.05 2.81 -0.32
CA ALA A 18 25.48 2.69 -1.72
C ALA A 18 24.32 2.33 -2.69
N ASN A 19 23.28 1.65 -2.20
CA ASN A 19 22.12 1.26 -3.02
C ASN A 19 21.08 2.37 -3.17
N ARG A 20 21.25 3.50 -2.51
CA ARG A 20 20.27 4.60 -2.47
C ARG A 20 19.83 5.04 -3.86
N LYS A 21 20.77 5.16 -4.81
CA LYS A 21 20.49 5.58 -6.18
C LYS A 21 19.46 4.67 -6.85
N TYR A 22 19.56 3.35 -6.69
CA TYR A 22 18.61 2.38 -7.25
C TYR A 22 17.18 2.62 -6.75
N PHE A 23 17.00 2.81 -5.43
CA PHE A 23 15.67 3.07 -4.86
C PHE A 23 15.09 4.43 -5.30
N GLU A 24 15.94 5.44 -5.40
CA GLU A 24 15.54 6.76 -5.90
C GLU A 24 15.11 6.70 -7.37
N ASP A 25 15.84 5.95 -8.21
CA ASP A 25 15.51 5.77 -9.62
C ASP A 25 14.16 5.04 -9.80
N MET A 26 13.92 3.98 -8.99
CA MET A 26 12.64 3.28 -8.98
C MET A 26 11.49 4.21 -8.57
N LEU A 27 11.69 5.03 -7.56
CA LEU A 27 10.70 5.98 -7.08
C LEU A 27 10.38 7.05 -8.15
N CYS A 28 11.41 7.62 -8.79
CA CYS A 28 11.20 8.59 -9.87
C CYS A 28 10.49 7.95 -11.08
N LYS A 29 10.78 6.69 -11.40
CA LYS A 29 10.11 5.96 -12.48
C LYS A 29 8.62 5.78 -12.17
N GLU A 30 8.29 5.42 -10.95
CA GLU A 30 6.90 5.26 -10.51
C GLU A 30 6.15 6.61 -10.55
N MET A 31 6.76 7.69 -10.05
CA MET A 31 6.17 9.03 -10.15
C MET A 31 5.91 9.45 -11.59
N LYS A 32 6.86 9.21 -12.51
CA LYS A 32 6.68 9.50 -13.94
C LYS A 32 5.59 8.66 -14.60
N LYS A 33 5.41 7.39 -14.15
CA LYS A 33 4.31 6.53 -14.63
C LYS A 33 2.96 7.13 -14.24
N ARG A 34 2.78 7.50 -12.97
CA ARG A 34 1.54 8.09 -12.46
C ARG A 34 1.21 9.44 -13.07
N ALA A 35 2.20 10.30 -13.25
CA ALA A 35 2.01 11.64 -13.80
C ALA A 35 1.37 11.67 -15.20
N ARG A 36 1.49 10.58 -15.99
CA ARG A 36 0.95 10.50 -17.35
C ARG A 36 -0.57 10.70 -17.42
N GLY A 37 -1.29 10.36 -16.35
CA GLY A 37 -2.75 10.54 -16.27
C GLY A 37 -3.18 11.98 -15.96
N TYR A 38 -2.25 12.86 -15.52
CA TYR A 38 -2.57 14.17 -14.95
C TYR A 38 -1.98 15.36 -15.73
N GLY A 39 -1.25 15.11 -16.79
CA GLY A 39 -0.64 16.15 -17.62
C GLY A 39 0.87 16.03 -17.76
N ASN A 40 1.51 17.11 -18.22
CA ASN A 40 2.93 17.15 -18.46
C ASN A 40 3.67 17.77 -17.27
N PHE A 41 4.52 16.97 -16.62
CA PHE A 41 5.29 17.37 -15.45
C PHE A 41 6.79 17.13 -15.67
N ASP A 42 7.60 18.05 -15.21
CA ASP A 42 9.03 17.79 -15.01
C ASP A 42 9.22 17.17 -13.63
N ILE A 43 9.76 15.95 -13.62
CA ILE A 43 9.96 15.18 -12.39
C ILE A 43 11.45 14.91 -12.23
N TYR A 44 12.04 15.56 -11.25
CA TYR A 44 13.46 15.47 -10.92
C TYR A 44 13.68 15.32 -9.43
N ARG A 45 14.89 14.98 -9.02
CA ARG A 45 15.27 14.81 -7.61
C ARG A 45 16.45 15.65 -7.22
N ALA A 46 16.39 16.23 -6.03
CA ALA A 46 17.51 16.89 -5.38
C ALA A 46 17.32 16.83 -3.86
N GLN A 47 18.42 16.69 -3.11
CA GLN A 47 18.44 16.80 -1.64
C GLN A 47 17.34 15.99 -0.92
N SER A 48 17.20 14.69 -1.28
CA SER A 48 16.21 13.77 -0.70
C SER A 48 14.74 14.19 -0.91
N THR A 49 14.47 14.90 -2.00
CA THR A 49 13.13 15.36 -2.39
C THR A 49 12.95 15.11 -3.88
N ILE A 50 11.77 14.63 -4.26
CA ILE A 50 11.31 14.62 -5.65
C ILE A 50 10.48 15.88 -5.83
N TYR A 51 10.78 16.61 -6.89
CA TYR A 51 10.07 17.77 -7.36
C TYR A 51 9.16 17.36 -8.50
N ILE A 52 7.91 17.75 -8.43
CA ILE A 52 6.93 17.55 -9.50
C ILE A 52 6.45 18.92 -9.94
N ASP A 53 7.01 19.37 -11.06
CA ASP A 53 6.84 20.72 -11.59
C ASP A 53 5.93 20.69 -12.83
N PRO A 54 4.69 21.24 -12.79
CA PRO A 54 3.83 21.30 -13.96
C PRO A 54 4.46 22.17 -15.03
N LYS A 55 4.49 21.65 -16.28
CA LYS A 55 4.99 22.38 -17.46
C LYS A 55 3.91 23.14 -18.19
N ASP A 56 2.69 22.62 -18.12
CA ASP A 56 1.54 23.17 -18.82
C ASP A 56 0.55 23.72 -17.80
N GLU A 57 -0.20 24.76 -18.15
CA GLU A 57 -1.17 25.43 -17.27
C GLU A 57 -2.38 24.53 -16.93
N ASP A 58 -2.67 23.56 -17.80
CA ASP A 58 -3.77 22.60 -17.68
C ASP A 58 -3.38 21.30 -16.95
N ALA A 59 -2.14 21.19 -16.48
CA ALA A 59 -1.71 20.03 -15.70
C ALA A 59 -2.49 19.93 -14.38
N ASP A 60 -3.11 18.77 -14.12
CA ASP A 60 -3.87 18.50 -12.90
C ASP A 60 -2.94 18.23 -11.71
N LEU A 61 -2.59 19.31 -11.00
CA LEU A 61 -1.72 19.22 -9.83
C LEU A 61 -2.42 18.57 -8.62
N ASP A 62 -3.75 18.67 -8.52
CA ASP A 62 -4.54 18.06 -7.44
C ASP A 62 -4.62 16.56 -7.63
N GLY A 63 -4.96 16.07 -8.82
CA GLY A 63 -4.94 14.66 -9.13
C GLY A 63 -3.53 14.04 -8.98
N MET A 64 -2.50 14.76 -9.42
CA MET A 64 -1.11 14.33 -9.23
C MET A 64 -0.72 14.28 -7.75
N PHE A 65 -1.24 15.18 -6.91
CA PHE A 65 -1.02 15.16 -5.46
C PHE A 65 -1.61 13.89 -4.83
N GLU A 66 -2.86 13.55 -5.15
CA GLU A 66 -3.52 12.33 -4.67
C GLU A 66 -2.78 11.07 -5.14
N ALA A 67 -2.41 11.00 -6.41
CA ALA A 67 -1.63 9.89 -6.95
C ALA A 67 -0.26 9.73 -6.26
N ALA A 68 0.44 10.83 -6.01
CA ALA A 68 1.72 10.84 -5.30
C ALA A 68 1.59 10.41 -3.84
N SER A 69 0.45 10.69 -3.19
CA SER A 69 0.18 10.33 -1.79
C SER A 69 0.13 8.81 -1.57
N LYS A 70 -0.23 8.05 -2.61
CA LYS A 70 -0.31 6.59 -2.61
C LYS A 70 1.01 5.91 -2.98
N VAL A 71 2.05 6.66 -3.36
CA VAL A 71 3.34 6.08 -3.76
C VAL A 71 4.15 5.64 -2.54
N PHE A 72 4.48 4.35 -2.48
CA PHE A 72 5.38 3.83 -1.45
C PHE A 72 6.80 4.37 -1.63
N GLY A 73 7.38 4.81 -0.52
CA GLY A 73 8.66 5.52 -0.47
C GLY A 73 8.51 7.00 -0.14
N ILE A 74 7.35 7.62 -0.42
CA ILE A 74 7.05 9.02 -0.07
C ILE A 74 6.48 9.07 1.34
N VAL A 75 7.15 9.80 2.23
CA VAL A 75 6.70 9.97 3.62
C VAL A 75 5.94 11.27 3.84
N ALA A 76 6.17 12.25 2.97
CA ALA A 76 5.52 13.55 3.11
C ALA A 76 5.48 14.29 1.78
N ILE A 77 4.37 14.99 1.54
CA ILE A 77 4.12 15.80 0.36
C ILE A 77 3.73 17.20 0.80
N ALA A 78 4.31 18.20 0.17
CA ALA A 78 3.90 19.60 0.34
C ALA A 78 3.61 20.20 -1.03
N ARG A 79 2.52 20.95 -1.13
CA ARG A 79 2.25 21.87 -2.23
C ARG A 79 2.94 23.18 -1.91
N ALA A 80 3.75 23.69 -2.81
CA ALA A 80 4.59 24.84 -2.55
C ALA A 80 4.58 25.84 -3.70
N ALA A 81 4.45 27.11 -3.36
CA ALA A 81 4.71 28.19 -4.28
C ALA A 81 6.22 28.35 -4.52
N VAL A 82 6.60 28.59 -5.77
CA VAL A 82 7.99 28.80 -6.18
C VAL A 82 8.25 30.30 -6.31
N CYS A 83 9.37 30.76 -5.75
CA CYS A 83 9.82 32.14 -5.92
C CYS A 83 11.36 32.24 -6.01
N GLU A 84 11.83 33.44 -6.37
CA GLU A 84 13.26 33.74 -6.40
C GLU A 84 13.90 33.64 -5.01
N LYS A 85 15.22 33.41 -4.99
CA LYS A 85 15.99 33.25 -3.74
C LYS A 85 16.39 34.63 -3.16
N ASP A 86 15.43 35.46 -2.87
CA ASP A 86 15.61 36.72 -2.15
C ASP A 86 14.46 36.96 -1.18
N MET A 87 14.71 37.74 -0.13
CA MET A 87 13.71 37.99 0.92
C MET A 87 12.50 38.77 0.46
N ALA A 88 12.66 39.66 -0.54
CA ALA A 88 11.54 40.47 -1.06
C ALA A 88 10.56 39.55 -1.82
N ALA A 89 11.06 38.67 -2.71
CA ALA A 89 10.25 37.74 -3.44
C ALA A 89 9.59 36.72 -2.51
N ILE A 90 10.30 36.20 -1.48
CA ILE A 90 9.76 35.29 -0.47
C ILE A 90 8.63 35.96 0.30
N THR A 91 8.85 37.20 0.76
CA THR A 91 7.86 38.00 1.50
C THR A 91 6.59 38.22 0.68
N GLU A 92 6.72 38.62 -0.57
CA GLU A 92 5.58 38.84 -1.47
C GLU A 92 4.81 37.53 -1.73
N THR A 93 5.54 36.42 -1.92
CA THR A 93 4.93 35.12 -2.07
C THR A 93 4.20 34.69 -0.81
N VAL A 94 4.75 34.93 0.38
CA VAL A 94 4.07 34.62 1.64
C VAL A 94 2.78 35.46 1.78
N LYS A 95 2.81 36.73 1.48
CA LYS A 95 1.64 37.64 1.56
C LYS A 95 0.51 37.20 0.63
N SER A 96 0.84 36.74 -0.57
CA SER A 96 -0.15 36.39 -1.60
C SER A 96 -0.60 34.94 -1.52
N TYR A 97 0.25 34.01 -1.05
CA TYR A 97 -0.01 32.58 -1.10
C TYR A 97 -0.50 31.99 0.24
N ILE A 98 0.04 32.46 1.36
CA ILE A 98 -0.23 31.82 2.66
C ILE A 98 -1.64 32.06 3.21
N PRO A 99 -2.27 33.24 3.03
CA PRO A 99 -3.59 33.51 3.62
C PRO A 99 -4.69 32.52 3.25
N GLN A 100 -4.67 31.94 2.04
CA GLN A 100 -5.67 30.97 1.59
C GLN A 100 -5.71 29.68 2.43
N PHE A 101 -4.64 29.35 3.14
CA PHE A 101 -4.54 28.15 3.97
C PHE A 101 -4.88 28.39 5.45
N MET A 102 -5.16 29.66 5.81
CA MET A 102 -5.32 30.07 7.22
C MET A 102 -6.76 30.04 7.71
N ASP A 103 -7.70 29.68 6.82
CA ASP A 103 -9.10 29.59 7.24
C ASP A 103 -9.28 28.50 8.31
N GLY A 104 -10.06 28.81 9.36
CA GLY A 104 -10.29 27.95 10.53
C GLY A 104 -9.07 27.74 11.44
N LYS A 105 -7.90 28.32 11.15
CA LYS A 105 -6.68 28.23 11.98
C LYS A 105 -6.62 29.37 12.98
N ARG A 106 -6.02 29.10 14.16
CA ARG A 106 -5.81 30.10 15.23
C ARG A 106 -4.35 30.34 15.52
N THR A 107 -3.53 29.31 15.31
CA THR A 107 -2.11 29.34 15.65
C THR A 107 -1.25 28.86 14.49
N PHE A 108 -0.06 29.43 14.39
CA PHE A 108 0.92 29.01 13.39
C PHE A 108 2.35 29.10 13.93
N LYS A 109 3.26 28.43 13.23
CA LYS A 109 4.69 28.67 13.32
C LYS A 109 5.30 28.78 11.93
N VAL A 110 6.47 29.38 11.84
CA VAL A 110 7.30 29.38 10.64
C VAL A 110 8.51 28.49 10.86
N GLU A 111 8.78 27.60 9.91
CA GLU A 111 9.99 26.78 9.84
C GLU A 111 10.74 27.13 8.55
N ALA A 112 11.90 27.73 8.66
CA ALA A 112 12.77 27.93 7.52
C ALA A 112 13.87 26.88 7.47
N LYS A 113 14.18 26.40 6.26
CA LYS A 113 15.30 25.50 5.99
C LYS A 113 16.14 26.09 4.88
N ARG A 114 17.38 26.42 5.19
CA ARG A 114 18.35 26.93 4.23
C ARG A 114 19.35 25.83 3.87
N SER A 115 19.19 25.24 2.69
CA SER A 115 20.16 24.29 2.13
C SER A 115 21.25 25.00 1.33
N ASP A 116 20.94 26.14 0.73
CA ASP A 116 21.90 27.03 0.09
C ASP A 116 22.54 27.97 1.13
N LYS A 117 23.80 27.69 1.49
CA LYS A 117 24.53 28.45 2.49
C LYS A 117 25.00 29.83 2.01
N THR A 118 24.86 30.15 0.73
CA THR A 118 25.20 31.46 0.16
C THR A 118 24.10 32.50 0.42
N PHE A 119 22.89 32.08 0.80
CA PHE A 119 21.82 32.99 1.15
C PHE A 119 22.17 33.82 2.41
N ALA A 120 21.91 35.11 2.39
CA ALA A 120 22.41 36.06 3.39
C ALA A 120 21.93 35.77 4.82
N LEU A 121 20.63 35.43 4.99
CA LEU A 121 20.01 35.16 6.30
C LEU A 121 20.10 33.69 6.69
N ASP A 122 20.20 33.42 7.98
CA ASP A 122 20.10 32.06 8.49
C ASP A 122 18.62 31.62 8.65
N SER A 123 18.43 30.33 8.98
CA SER A 123 17.07 29.77 9.10
C SER A 123 16.26 30.40 10.23
N MET A 124 16.90 30.86 11.30
CA MET A 124 16.19 31.48 12.43
C MET A 124 15.77 32.91 12.08
N GLU A 125 16.65 33.66 11.41
CA GLU A 125 16.38 35.02 10.91
C GLU A 125 15.22 34.98 9.91
N ILE A 126 15.26 34.08 8.92
CA ILE A 126 14.18 33.89 7.95
C ILE A 126 12.86 33.57 8.66
N SER A 127 12.88 32.63 9.63
CA SER A 127 11.67 32.25 10.36
C SER A 127 11.07 33.42 11.13
N ARG A 128 11.91 34.31 11.71
CA ARG A 128 11.48 35.50 12.45
C ARG A 128 10.86 36.53 11.51
N GLU A 129 11.54 36.88 10.41
CA GLU A 129 11.04 37.85 9.44
C GLU A 129 9.73 37.41 8.82
N ILE A 130 9.67 36.16 8.34
CA ILE A 130 8.44 35.61 7.74
C ILE A 130 7.32 35.48 8.77
N GLY A 131 7.64 35.18 10.04
CA GLY A 131 6.67 35.19 11.13
C GLY A 131 5.97 36.54 11.29
N GLY A 132 6.71 37.65 11.18
CA GLY A 132 6.17 39.02 11.14
C GLY A 132 5.25 39.23 9.96
N VAL A 133 5.69 38.84 8.76
CA VAL A 133 4.90 38.96 7.51
C VAL A 133 3.57 38.20 7.60
N VAL A 134 3.56 36.98 8.16
CA VAL A 134 2.32 36.21 8.36
C VAL A 134 1.38 36.90 9.34
N LEU A 135 1.89 37.47 10.45
CA LEU A 135 1.07 38.23 11.40
C LEU A 135 0.46 39.50 10.77
N GLU A 136 1.23 40.22 9.95
CA GLU A 136 0.71 41.37 9.20
C GLU A 136 -0.39 40.99 8.20
N SER A 137 -0.20 39.89 7.48
CA SER A 137 -1.15 39.40 6.47
C SER A 137 -2.38 38.73 7.07
N CYS A 138 -2.25 38.12 8.26
CA CYS A 138 -3.29 37.38 8.95
C CYS A 138 -3.38 37.75 10.43
N PRO A 139 -3.90 38.97 10.77
CA PRO A 139 -3.86 39.53 12.14
C PRO A 139 -4.62 38.74 13.21
N ARG A 140 -5.46 37.78 12.79
CA ARG A 140 -6.21 36.89 13.71
C ARG A 140 -5.38 35.75 14.26
N LEU A 141 -4.23 35.47 13.65
CA LEU A 141 -3.36 34.35 14.04
C LEU A 141 -2.47 34.73 15.21
N ARG A 142 -2.07 33.70 15.96
CA ARG A 142 -1.07 33.79 17.03
C ARG A 142 0.07 32.81 16.75
N VAL A 143 1.27 33.14 17.18
CA VAL A 143 2.42 32.25 17.09
C VAL A 143 2.35 31.20 18.20
N ASP A 144 2.42 29.93 17.82
CA ASP A 144 2.61 28.81 18.74
C ASP A 144 3.70 27.89 18.18
N VAL A 145 4.87 27.89 18.79
CA VAL A 145 6.02 27.09 18.35
C VAL A 145 5.94 25.63 18.77
N HIS A 146 5.05 25.28 19.71
CA HIS A 146 4.96 23.91 20.28
C HIS A 146 3.83 23.10 19.63
N LYS A 147 2.62 23.65 19.54
CA LYS A 147 1.44 22.96 18.99
C LYS A 147 0.67 23.88 18.03
N PRO A 148 1.29 24.29 16.91
CA PRO A 148 0.61 25.15 15.92
C PRO A 148 -0.47 24.35 15.17
N ASP A 149 -1.57 25.03 14.82
CA ASP A 149 -2.58 24.47 13.90
C ASP A 149 -2.01 24.29 12.50
N ILE A 150 -1.05 25.16 12.10
CA ILE A 150 -0.40 25.09 10.79
C ILE A 150 1.06 25.51 10.88
N THR A 151 1.90 24.89 10.07
CA THR A 151 3.31 25.27 9.92
C THR A 151 3.54 25.84 8.53
N VAL A 152 3.92 27.11 8.45
CA VAL A 152 4.42 27.74 7.22
C VAL A 152 5.88 27.34 7.06
N LYS A 153 6.23 26.75 5.91
CA LYS A 153 7.61 26.36 5.61
C LYS A 153 8.19 27.20 4.50
N VAL A 154 9.40 27.70 4.71
CA VAL A 154 10.21 28.38 3.71
C VAL A 154 11.48 27.57 3.49
N GLU A 155 11.61 26.97 2.33
CA GLU A 155 12.77 26.15 1.99
C GLU A 155 13.61 26.84 0.92
N ILE A 156 14.80 27.32 1.26
CA ILE A 156 15.76 27.90 0.31
C ILE A 156 16.70 26.79 -0.13
N ARG A 157 16.61 26.44 -1.41
CA ARG A 157 17.30 25.31 -2.01
C ARG A 157 18.13 25.75 -3.22
N GLU A 158 18.77 24.81 -3.89
CA GLU A 158 19.65 25.09 -5.04
C GLU A 158 18.92 25.81 -6.17
N PHE A 159 17.73 25.38 -6.53
CA PHE A 159 17.00 25.85 -7.72
C PHE A 159 15.99 27.00 -7.45
N GLY A 160 15.73 27.35 -6.20
CA GLY A 160 14.76 28.39 -5.87
C GLY A 160 14.39 28.42 -4.38
N ALA A 161 13.47 29.30 -4.04
CA ALA A 161 12.81 29.32 -2.74
C ALA A 161 11.39 28.75 -2.89
N TYR A 162 10.95 28.03 -1.87
CA TYR A 162 9.68 27.31 -1.83
C TYR A 162 8.93 27.66 -0.57
N VAL A 163 7.70 28.15 -0.74
CA VAL A 163 6.80 28.53 0.35
C VAL A 163 5.63 27.59 0.39
N SER A 164 5.40 26.93 1.52
CA SER A 164 4.28 26.00 1.68
C SER A 164 3.59 26.14 3.02
N ALA A 165 2.31 25.78 3.06
CA ALA A 165 1.49 25.76 4.26
C ALA A 165 1.08 24.31 4.59
N GLY A 166 1.73 23.76 5.60
CA GLY A 166 1.50 22.39 6.01
C GLY A 166 2.29 21.35 5.19
N GLN A 167 2.11 20.11 5.59
CA GLN A 167 2.72 18.95 4.97
C GLN A 167 1.80 17.75 5.20
N PHE A 168 1.51 17.02 4.14
CA PHE A 168 0.64 15.86 4.18
C PHE A 168 1.46 14.58 4.29
N LYS A 169 0.91 13.61 5.01
CA LYS A 169 1.58 12.30 5.20
C LYS A 169 1.39 11.45 3.94
N GLY A 170 2.49 10.99 3.34
CA GLY A 170 2.48 10.02 2.25
C GLY A 170 2.37 8.57 2.74
N ALA A 171 2.33 7.63 1.81
CA ALA A 171 2.22 6.19 2.10
C ALA A 171 3.40 5.62 2.89
N GLY A 172 4.59 6.21 2.79
CA GLY A 172 5.82 5.72 3.42
C GLY A 172 6.32 4.42 2.79
N GLY A 173 7.19 3.70 3.50
CA GLY A 173 7.69 2.40 3.04
C GLY A 173 8.78 2.49 1.97
N MET A 174 8.80 1.49 1.06
CA MET A 174 9.81 1.30 0.03
C MET A 174 9.16 1.23 -1.36
N PRO A 175 9.82 1.68 -2.43
CA PRO A 175 9.29 1.58 -3.79
C PRO A 175 9.00 0.13 -4.16
N VAL A 176 7.85 -0.12 -4.77
CA VAL A 176 7.41 -1.46 -5.20
C VAL A 176 8.40 -2.04 -6.21
N GLY A 177 8.67 -3.34 -6.09
CA GLY A 177 9.61 -4.08 -6.94
C GLY A 177 11.06 -4.04 -6.45
N THR A 178 11.36 -3.36 -5.34
CA THR A 178 12.72 -3.32 -4.76
C THR A 178 13.04 -4.54 -3.89
N ASN A 179 12.05 -5.33 -3.50
CA ASN A 179 12.20 -6.52 -2.65
C ASN A 179 11.56 -7.78 -3.27
N GLY A 180 11.71 -7.93 -4.58
CA GLY A 180 11.21 -9.11 -5.30
C GLY A 180 9.71 -9.12 -5.51
N LYS A 181 9.16 -10.31 -5.78
CA LYS A 181 7.76 -10.57 -6.12
C LYS A 181 7.19 -11.64 -5.19
N GLY A 182 5.96 -11.45 -4.72
CA GLY A 182 5.24 -12.41 -3.89
C GLY A 182 3.86 -12.71 -4.43
N LEU A 183 3.34 -13.90 -4.15
CA LEU A 183 2.00 -14.35 -4.51
C LEU A 183 1.07 -14.18 -3.30
N LEU A 184 0.10 -13.28 -3.42
CA LEU A 184 -0.91 -13.03 -2.40
C LEU A 184 -2.08 -14.01 -2.55
N LEU A 185 -2.39 -14.78 -1.52
CA LEU A 185 -3.64 -15.54 -1.47
C LEU A 185 -4.78 -14.54 -1.15
N LEU A 186 -5.47 -14.10 -2.20
CA LEU A 186 -6.46 -13.03 -2.13
C LEU A 186 -7.87 -13.60 -2.04
N SER A 187 -8.56 -13.26 -0.98
CA SER A 187 -9.98 -13.60 -0.72
C SER A 187 -10.85 -12.35 -0.73
N GLY A 188 -12.17 -12.52 -0.67
CA GLY A 188 -13.14 -11.43 -0.49
C GLY A 188 -13.20 -10.86 0.93
N GLY A 189 -12.42 -11.39 1.89
CA GLY A 189 -12.36 -10.94 3.26
C GLY A 189 -11.53 -9.65 3.45
N ILE A 190 -11.52 -9.15 4.70
CA ILE A 190 -10.87 -7.87 5.06
C ILE A 190 -9.34 -8.02 5.09
N ASP A 191 -8.84 -9.18 5.53
CA ASP A 191 -7.44 -9.34 5.97
C ASP A 191 -6.46 -9.49 4.79
N SER A 192 -6.84 -10.22 3.73
CA SER A 192 -5.93 -10.50 2.63
C SER A 192 -5.56 -9.27 1.79
N PRO A 193 -6.46 -8.31 1.48
CA PRO A 193 -6.07 -7.05 0.84
C PRO A 193 -5.13 -6.21 1.71
N VAL A 194 -5.36 -6.19 3.03
CA VAL A 194 -4.49 -5.51 4.00
C VAL A 194 -3.09 -6.13 4.00
N ALA A 195 -3.00 -7.46 4.00
CA ALA A 195 -1.72 -8.17 3.91
C ALA A 195 -0.96 -7.82 2.61
N GLY A 196 -1.66 -7.79 1.48
CA GLY A 196 -1.11 -7.36 0.21
C GLY A 196 -0.55 -5.94 0.25
N TYR A 197 -1.34 -4.98 0.75
CA TYR A 197 -0.89 -3.61 0.95
C TYR A 197 0.36 -3.51 1.84
N MET A 198 0.37 -4.23 2.97
CA MET A 198 1.50 -4.21 3.90
C MET A 198 2.79 -4.74 3.26
N MET A 199 2.72 -5.79 2.45
CA MET A 199 3.88 -6.33 1.74
C MET A 199 4.31 -5.44 0.58
N ALA A 200 3.37 -4.88 -0.19
CA ALA A 200 3.68 -3.90 -1.22
C ALA A 200 4.38 -2.66 -0.64
N LYS A 201 3.95 -2.20 0.54
CA LYS A 201 4.61 -1.12 1.29
C LYS A 201 6.05 -1.44 1.68
N ARG A 202 6.43 -2.72 1.76
CA ARG A 202 7.83 -3.14 1.96
C ARG A 202 8.60 -3.36 0.66
N GLY A 203 8.03 -2.94 -0.47
CA GLY A 203 8.68 -2.98 -1.77
C GLY A 203 8.48 -4.30 -2.54
N VAL A 204 7.58 -5.16 -2.09
CA VAL A 204 7.24 -6.40 -2.79
C VAL A 204 6.28 -6.10 -3.94
N ARG A 205 6.59 -6.58 -5.15
CA ARG A 205 5.62 -6.63 -6.25
C ARG A 205 4.63 -7.75 -5.99
N LEU A 206 3.36 -7.52 -6.26
CA LEU A 206 2.31 -8.51 -6.02
C LEU A 206 1.83 -9.14 -7.33
N ASP A 207 1.75 -10.48 -7.34
CA ASP A 207 0.72 -11.21 -8.04
C ASP A 207 -0.25 -11.76 -7.00
N ALA A 208 -1.44 -12.17 -7.40
CA ALA A 208 -2.43 -12.75 -6.50
C ALA A 208 -2.94 -14.09 -7.05
N ILE A 209 -3.34 -14.99 -6.13
CA ILE A 209 -4.12 -16.16 -6.44
C ILE A 209 -5.46 -16.07 -5.70
N HIS A 210 -6.54 -16.30 -6.44
CA HIS A 210 -7.89 -16.44 -5.91
C HIS A 210 -8.41 -17.84 -6.17
N PHE A 211 -9.05 -18.42 -5.17
CA PHE A 211 -9.70 -19.73 -5.28
C PHE A 211 -11.21 -19.56 -5.35
N GLU A 212 -11.83 -20.14 -6.37
CA GLU A 212 -13.28 -20.12 -6.54
C GLU A 212 -13.86 -21.54 -6.44
N SER A 213 -15.16 -21.63 -6.15
CA SER A 213 -15.89 -22.88 -6.00
C SER A 213 -17.25 -22.80 -6.72
N PHE A 214 -17.22 -22.46 -8.00
CA PHE A 214 -18.44 -22.46 -8.82
C PHE A 214 -18.99 -23.90 -8.96
N PRO A 215 -20.33 -24.15 -8.83
CA PRO A 215 -21.42 -23.18 -8.66
C PRO A 215 -21.73 -22.78 -7.21
N TYR A 216 -20.98 -23.23 -6.22
CA TYR A 216 -21.24 -22.96 -4.81
C TYR A 216 -20.96 -21.50 -4.43
N THR A 217 -19.97 -20.86 -5.07
CA THR A 217 -19.74 -19.43 -4.97
C THR A 217 -20.27 -18.71 -6.21
N SER A 218 -20.73 -17.46 -6.04
CA SER A 218 -21.31 -16.67 -7.11
C SER A 218 -20.25 -15.95 -7.96
N GLU A 219 -20.62 -15.52 -9.17
CA GLU A 219 -19.78 -14.61 -9.98
C GLU A 219 -19.50 -13.29 -9.25
N ARG A 220 -20.45 -12.79 -8.47
CA ARG A 220 -20.28 -11.58 -7.65
C ARG A 220 -19.20 -11.73 -6.58
N ALA A 221 -19.00 -12.94 -6.04
CA ALA A 221 -17.90 -13.20 -5.12
C ALA A 221 -16.55 -13.00 -5.81
N ARG A 222 -16.41 -13.47 -7.05
CA ARG A 222 -15.21 -13.24 -7.87
C ARG A 222 -15.02 -11.75 -8.23
N GLU A 223 -16.08 -11.08 -8.66
CA GLU A 223 -16.07 -9.64 -8.97
C GLU A 223 -15.60 -8.82 -7.78
N LYS A 224 -16.10 -9.12 -6.58
CA LYS A 224 -15.66 -8.52 -5.31
C LYS A 224 -14.14 -8.65 -5.09
N VAL A 225 -13.58 -9.83 -5.35
CA VAL A 225 -12.14 -10.07 -5.20
C VAL A 225 -11.33 -9.28 -6.23
N LEU A 226 -11.79 -9.20 -7.49
CA LEU A 226 -11.13 -8.40 -8.53
C LEU A 226 -11.19 -6.90 -8.21
N GLU A 227 -12.30 -6.41 -7.63
CA GLU A 227 -12.41 -5.04 -7.14
C GLU A 227 -11.44 -4.76 -6.00
N LEU A 228 -11.30 -5.68 -5.03
CA LEU A 228 -10.30 -5.56 -3.97
C LEU A 228 -8.87 -5.54 -4.53
N ALA A 229 -8.58 -6.37 -5.54
CA ALA A 229 -7.30 -6.34 -6.23
C ALA A 229 -7.05 -4.97 -6.91
N SER A 230 -8.08 -4.37 -7.52
CA SER A 230 -8.00 -3.04 -8.16
C SER A 230 -7.65 -1.95 -7.14
N ILE A 231 -8.31 -1.93 -5.98
CA ILE A 231 -8.01 -0.97 -4.90
C ILE A 231 -6.55 -1.13 -4.40
N VAL A 232 -6.09 -2.37 -4.22
CA VAL A 232 -4.69 -2.62 -3.82
C VAL A 232 -3.72 -2.21 -4.92
N ALA A 233 -4.07 -2.37 -6.19
CA ALA A 233 -3.26 -2.01 -7.34
C ALA A 233 -2.97 -0.50 -7.43
N GLU A 234 -3.85 0.37 -6.91
CA GLU A 234 -3.59 1.80 -6.81
C GLU A 234 -2.32 2.13 -6.00
N TYR A 235 -1.93 1.26 -5.08
CA TYR A 235 -0.72 1.38 -4.27
C TYR A 235 0.45 0.55 -4.82
N SER A 236 0.17 -0.70 -5.24
CA SER A 236 1.20 -1.69 -5.59
C SER A 236 1.59 -1.70 -7.06
N GLY A 237 0.84 -1.00 -7.93
CA GLY A 237 0.92 -1.17 -9.37
C GLY A 237 0.11 -2.37 -9.85
N ASP A 238 0.22 -2.70 -11.14
CA ASP A 238 -0.54 -3.76 -11.78
C ASP A 238 -0.40 -5.10 -11.03
N ILE A 239 -1.52 -5.83 -10.91
CA ILE A 239 -1.60 -7.15 -10.26
C ILE A 239 -2.14 -8.17 -11.27
N PHE A 240 -1.47 -9.32 -11.42
CA PHE A 240 -2.01 -10.48 -12.12
C PHE A 240 -2.71 -11.37 -11.12
N VAL A 241 -4.05 -11.51 -11.25
CA VAL A 241 -4.86 -12.38 -10.41
C VAL A 241 -5.03 -13.72 -11.11
N HIS A 242 -4.44 -14.75 -10.55
CA HIS A 242 -4.55 -16.15 -11.00
C HIS A 242 -5.75 -16.78 -10.32
N VAL A 243 -6.71 -17.27 -11.07
CA VAL A 243 -7.94 -17.89 -10.53
C VAL A 243 -7.89 -19.39 -10.75
N VAL A 244 -8.18 -20.16 -9.69
CA VAL A 244 -8.17 -21.62 -9.69
C VAL A 244 -9.44 -22.15 -9.04
N SER A 245 -10.08 -23.14 -9.66
CA SER A 245 -11.25 -23.81 -9.10
C SER A 245 -10.84 -24.85 -8.05
N LEU A 246 -11.53 -24.84 -6.89
CA LEU A 246 -11.40 -25.85 -5.84
C LEU A 246 -12.62 -26.78 -5.75
N THR A 247 -13.61 -26.62 -6.62
CA THR A 247 -14.90 -27.33 -6.53
C THR A 247 -14.73 -28.82 -6.39
N HIS A 248 -13.98 -29.45 -7.30
CA HIS A 248 -13.79 -30.91 -7.28
C HIS A 248 -12.99 -31.37 -6.05
N ILE A 249 -11.95 -30.64 -5.65
CA ILE A 249 -11.22 -30.93 -4.41
C ILE A 249 -12.15 -30.92 -3.20
N GLN A 250 -13.02 -29.92 -3.09
CA GLN A 250 -13.97 -29.80 -1.98
C GLN A 250 -14.97 -30.96 -1.97
N GLU A 251 -15.49 -31.35 -3.12
CA GLU A 251 -16.43 -32.47 -3.23
C GLU A 251 -15.77 -33.79 -2.84
N GLU A 252 -14.54 -34.03 -3.23
CA GLU A 252 -13.79 -35.25 -2.86
C GLU A 252 -13.42 -35.25 -1.37
N LEU A 253 -13.05 -34.10 -0.80
CA LEU A 253 -12.81 -33.96 0.65
C LEU A 253 -14.07 -34.30 1.46
N VAL A 254 -15.24 -33.83 1.05
CA VAL A 254 -16.53 -34.11 1.72
C VAL A 254 -16.86 -35.60 1.65
N LYS A 255 -16.55 -36.29 0.55
CA LYS A 255 -16.85 -37.73 0.36
C LYS A 255 -15.92 -38.63 1.16
N ALA A 256 -14.65 -38.33 1.23
CA ALA A 256 -13.62 -39.24 1.70
C ALA A 256 -13.07 -38.96 3.10
N CYS A 257 -13.11 -37.71 3.55
CA CYS A 257 -12.43 -37.25 4.75
C CYS A 257 -13.41 -36.99 5.90
N GLU A 258 -12.90 -37.00 7.13
CA GLU A 258 -13.68 -36.63 8.30
C GLU A 258 -13.96 -35.11 8.28
N GLU A 259 -15.22 -34.73 8.56
CA GLU A 259 -15.69 -33.35 8.51
C GLU A 259 -14.79 -32.34 9.29
N ASP A 260 -14.35 -32.77 10.48
CA ASP A 260 -13.49 -31.93 11.36
C ASP A 260 -12.17 -31.48 10.71
N TYR A 261 -11.66 -32.21 9.73
CA TYR A 261 -10.39 -31.96 9.04
C TYR A 261 -10.57 -31.18 7.74
N PHE A 262 -11.81 -31.01 7.25
CA PHE A 262 -12.08 -30.43 5.95
C PHE A 262 -11.33 -29.11 5.70
N THR A 263 -11.46 -28.13 6.59
CA THR A 263 -10.82 -26.82 6.41
C THR A 263 -9.30 -26.91 6.38
N LEU A 264 -8.70 -27.79 7.18
CA LEU A 264 -7.23 -27.96 7.20
C LEU A 264 -6.73 -28.60 5.91
N LEU A 265 -7.41 -29.62 5.42
CA LEU A 265 -7.07 -30.29 4.17
C LEU A 265 -7.23 -29.34 2.99
N LEU A 266 -8.35 -28.63 2.89
CA LEU A 266 -8.58 -27.65 1.85
C LEU A 266 -7.46 -26.59 1.82
N ARG A 267 -7.05 -26.07 2.98
CA ARG A 267 -5.96 -25.11 3.07
C ARG A 267 -4.62 -25.69 2.64
N ARG A 268 -4.35 -26.95 2.88
CA ARG A 268 -3.13 -27.63 2.40
C ARG A 268 -3.13 -27.70 0.87
N TYR A 269 -4.26 -28.08 0.24
CA TYR A 269 -4.42 -27.99 -1.21
C TYR A 269 -4.20 -26.57 -1.74
N MET A 270 -4.82 -25.56 -1.12
CA MET A 270 -4.65 -24.16 -1.51
C MET A 270 -3.18 -23.73 -1.43
N MET A 271 -2.46 -24.07 -0.36
CA MET A 271 -1.05 -23.72 -0.20
C MET A 271 -0.18 -24.43 -1.26
N THR A 272 -0.39 -25.72 -1.51
CA THR A 272 0.36 -26.48 -2.53
C THR A 272 0.13 -25.90 -3.94
N ILE A 273 -1.13 -25.61 -4.31
CA ILE A 273 -1.47 -24.98 -5.59
C ILE A 273 -0.83 -23.58 -5.67
N ALA A 274 -0.93 -22.79 -4.60
CA ALA A 274 -0.33 -21.45 -4.55
C ALA A 274 1.21 -21.51 -4.71
N GLU A 275 1.90 -22.49 -4.10
CA GLU A 275 3.35 -22.65 -4.30
C GLU A 275 3.68 -22.99 -5.76
N ARG A 276 2.93 -23.88 -6.41
CA ARG A 276 3.14 -24.21 -7.83
C ARG A 276 2.98 -22.96 -8.70
N VAL A 277 1.88 -22.22 -8.55
CA VAL A 277 1.64 -20.95 -9.27
C VAL A 277 2.75 -19.93 -8.96
N ALA A 278 3.16 -19.80 -7.69
CA ALA A 278 4.23 -18.88 -7.30
C ALA A 278 5.54 -19.18 -8.03
N ARG A 279 5.92 -20.47 -8.12
CA ARG A 279 7.13 -20.90 -8.84
C ARG A 279 7.04 -20.63 -10.33
N GLU A 280 5.91 -20.95 -10.98
CA GLU A 280 5.68 -20.66 -12.39
C GLU A 280 5.72 -19.16 -12.72
N LYS A 281 5.25 -18.32 -11.80
CA LYS A 281 5.21 -16.87 -11.96
C LYS A 281 6.40 -16.15 -11.33
N GLU A 282 7.46 -16.88 -10.96
CA GLU A 282 8.69 -16.32 -10.37
C GLU A 282 8.46 -15.50 -9.09
N CYS A 283 7.45 -15.87 -8.30
CA CYS A 283 7.24 -15.33 -6.97
C CYS A 283 8.15 -16.05 -5.95
N LEU A 284 8.72 -15.27 -5.03
CA LEU A 284 9.71 -15.77 -4.06
C LEU A 284 9.09 -16.16 -2.71
N ALA A 285 7.83 -15.81 -2.48
CA ALA A 285 7.10 -16.08 -1.24
C ALA A 285 5.60 -16.11 -1.48
N LEU A 286 4.89 -16.82 -0.61
CA LEU A 286 3.45 -16.70 -0.44
C LEU A 286 3.13 -15.61 0.59
N ILE A 287 1.99 -14.96 0.43
CA ILE A 287 1.50 -13.93 1.35
C ILE A 287 0.07 -14.27 1.72
N THR A 288 -0.23 -14.34 3.02
CA THR A 288 -1.58 -14.63 3.53
C THR A 288 -2.04 -13.56 4.51
N GLY A 289 -3.36 -13.36 4.62
CA GLY A 289 -3.99 -12.42 5.56
C GLY A 289 -4.27 -13.00 6.95
N GLU A 290 -3.66 -14.12 7.32
CA GLU A 290 -3.93 -14.81 8.58
C GLU A 290 -3.56 -13.98 9.81
N SER A 291 -4.46 -13.98 10.81
CA SER A 291 -4.23 -13.45 12.16
C SER A 291 -4.38 -14.57 13.18
N LEU A 292 -3.46 -14.67 14.14
CA LEU A 292 -3.41 -15.77 15.10
C LEU A 292 -4.65 -15.77 16.00
N GLY A 293 -5.36 -16.91 16.04
CA GLY A 293 -6.50 -17.11 16.92
C GLY A 293 -7.81 -16.47 16.44
N GLN A 294 -7.85 -15.85 15.27
CA GLN A 294 -9.05 -15.20 14.74
C GLN A 294 -10.14 -16.23 14.37
N VAL A 295 -9.77 -17.32 13.75
CA VAL A 295 -10.65 -18.45 13.42
C VAL A 295 -10.00 -19.79 13.76
N ALA A 296 -10.80 -20.86 13.76
CA ALA A 296 -10.36 -22.20 14.18
C ALA A 296 -9.16 -22.74 13.38
N SER A 297 -9.02 -22.37 12.11
CA SER A 297 -7.90 -22.77 11.25
C SER A 297 -6.64 -21.91 11.42
N GLN A 298 -6.66 -20.89 12.28
CA GLN A 298 -5.56 -19.97 12.52
C GLN A 298 -4.95 -20.11 13.92
N THR A 299 -4.99 -21.31 14.48
CA THR A 299 -4.21 -21.66 15.68
C THR A 299 -2.76 -21.97 15.29
N MET A 300 -1.82 -21.91 16.26
CA MET A 300 -0.41 -22.26 15.99
C MET A 300 -0.26 -23.65 15.39
N GLN A 301 -1.02 -24.64 15.90
CA GLN A 301 -0.98 -26.01 15.41
C GLN A 301 -1.54 -26.10 13.99
N ALA A 302 -2.66 -25.43 13.70
CA ALA A 302 -3.27 -25.42 12.38
C ALA A 302 -2.35 -24.75 11.34
N LEU A 303 -1.74 -23.62 11.69
CA LEU A 303 -0.76 -22.94 10.83
C LEU A 303 0.47 -23.83 10.57
N GLY A 304 1.00 -24.52 11.58
CA GLY A 304 2.11 -25.45 11.40
C GLY A 304 1.78 -26.62 10.45
N VAL A 305 0.55 -27.13 10.49
CA VAL A 305 0.07 -28.17 9.57
C VAL A 305 -0.06 -27.65 8.13
N THR A 306 -0.57 -26.44 7.95
CA THR A 306 -0.68 -25.85 6.61
C THR A 306 0.69 -25.44 6.05
N ASP A 307 1.62 -24.94 6.88
CA ASP A 307 2.98 -24.60 6.46
C ASP A 307 3.79 -25.83 6.02
N ASN A 308 3.51 -27.00 6.59
CA ASN A 308 4.14 -28.25 6.18
C ASN A 308 3.81 -28.65 4.72
N ALA A 309 2.80 -28.04 4.10
CA ALA A 309 2.43 -28.32 2.71
C ALA A 309 3.33 -27.61 1.68
N VAL A 310 4.14 -26.65 2.09
CA VAL A 310 4.95 -25.81 1.19
C VAL A 310 6.42 -25.71 1.62
N ASN A 311 7.28 -25.43 0.63
CA ASN A 311 8.73 -25.31 0.82
C ASN A 311 9.25 -23.90 0.47
N MET A 312 8.39 -22.90 0.51
CA MET A 312 8.78 -21.50 0.29
C MET A 312 8.36 -20.63 1.47
N PRO A 313 8.96 -19.44 1.65
CA PRO A 313 8.57 -18.53 2.71
C PRO A 313 7.08 -18.13 2.63
N VAL A 314 6.39 -18.13 3.78
CA VAL A 314 5.02 -17.66 3.91
C VAL A 314 5.02 -16.42 4.80
N PHE A 315 4.71 -15.27 4.22
CA PHE A 315 4.59 -14.02 4.96
C PHE A 315 3.16 -13.80 5.45
N ARG A 316 3.03 -13.49 6.74
CA ARG A 316 1.78 -13.22 7.42
C ARG A 316 1.82 -11.84 8.06
N PRO A 317 1.65 -10.75 7.30
CA PRO A 317 1.80 -9.39 7.86
C PRO A 317 0.82 -9.09 8.99
N CYS A 318 -0.35 -9.73 8.99
CA CYS A 318 -1.41 -9.53 9.98
C CYS A 318 -1.34 -10.47 11.18
N ILE A 319 -0.33 -11.35 11.30
CA ILE A 319 -0.32 -12.47 12.24
C ILE A 319 -0.47 -12.07 13.72
N GLY A 320 0.05 -10.93 14.12
CA GLY A 320 -0.03 -10.41 15.49
C GLY A 320 -0.99 -9.23 15.67
N MET A 321 -1.82 -8.94 14.67
CA MET A 321 -2.77 -7.82 14.70
C MET A 321 -4.14 -8.31 15.16
N ASP A 322 -4.84 -7.49 15.91
CA ASP A 322 -6.25 -7.72 16.20
C ASP A 322 -7.14 -7.22 15.04
N GLN A 323 -8.44 -7.55 15.12
CA GLN A 323 -9.40 -7.21 14.06
C GLN A 323 -9.56 -5.69 13.88
N GLU A 324 -9.48 -4.89 14.95
CA GLU A 324 -9.65 -3.43 14.86
C GLU A 324 -8.46 -2.79 14.16
N GLU A 325 -7.26 -3.26 14.40
CA GLU A 325 -6.04 -2.81 13.73
C GLU A 325 -6.11 -3.10 12.21
N ILE A 326 -6.56 -4.30 11.83
CA ILE A 326 -6.73 -4.69 10.43
C ILE A 326 -7.81 -3.84 9.76
N VAL A 327 -8.98 -3.68 10.39
CA VAL A 327 -10.09 -2.84 9.90
C VAL A 327 -9.65 -1.38 9.75
N SER A 328 -8.86 -0.85 10.68
CA SER A 328 -8.32 0.51 10.57
C SER A 328 -7.48 0.69 9.30
N ILE A 329 -6.64 -0.29 8.97
CA ILE A 329 -5.87 -0.27 7.72
C ILE A 329 -6.78 -0.43 6.51
N ALA A 330 -7.74 -1.37 6.54
CA ALA A 330 -8.69 -1.61 5.45
C ALA A 330 -9.48 -0.34 5.10
N ARG A 331 -9.98 0.38 6.10
CA ARG A 331 -10.65 1.69 5.92
C ARG A 331 -9.73 2.73 5.30
N LYS A 332 -8.49 2.79 5.80
CA LYS A 332 -7.49 3.74 5.29
C LYS A 332 -7.14 3.52 3.81
N ILE A 333 -7.09 2.27 3.36
CA ILE A 333 -6.74 1.94 1.97
C ILE A 333 -7.96 1.80 1.06
N GLY A 334 -9.18 1.92 1.61
CA GLY A 334 -10.43 1.90 0.85
C GLY A 334 -11.00 0.50 0.56
N THR A 335 -10.42 -0.58 1.12
CA THR A 335 -10.89 -1.96 0.86
C THR A 335 -12.04 -2.40 1.75
N PHE A 336 -12.32 -1.68 2.86
CA PHE A 336 -13.25 -2.15 3.87
C PHE A 336 -14.68 -2.32 3.34
N GLU A 337 -15.23 -1.33 2.64
CA GLU A 337 -16.62 -1.34 2.18
C GLU A 337 -16.87 -2.44 1.14
N THR A 338 -15.91 -2.71 0.26
CA THR A 338 -15.98 -3.83 -0.67
C THR A 338 -15.85 -5.16 0.08
N SER A 339 -14.95 -5.27 1.06
CA SER A 339 -14.74 -6.52 1.81
C SER A 339 -15.95 -6.99 2.60
N ILE A 340 -16.79 -6.08 3.12
CA ILE A 340 -17.97 -6.43 3.92
C ILE A 340 -19.22 -6.76 3.08
N GLN A 341 -19.15 -6.71 1.75
CA GLN A 341 -20.26 -7.12 0.88
C GLN A 341 -20.61 -8.60 1.11
N PRO A 342 -21.89 -8.98 1.08
CA PRO A 342 -22.38 -10.30 1.52
C PRO A 342 -22.19 -11.40 0.46
N TYR A 343 -20.98 -11.53 -0.07
CA TYR A 343 -20.63 -12.59 -1.03
C TYR A 343 -19.59 -13.51 -0.39
N GLU A 344 -19.94 -14.80 -0.31
CA GLU A 344 -19.16 -15.80 0.42
C GLU A 344 -17.93 -16.26 -0.38
N ASP A 345 -16.85 -16.51 0.36
CA ASP A 345 -15.60 -17.12 -0.18
C ASP A 345 -15.70 -18.64 -0.25
N CYS A 346 -14.84 -19.27 -1.04
CA CYS A 346 -14.77 -20.72 -1.21
C CYS A 346 -14.58 -21.48 0.11
N CYS A 347 -13.90 -20.91 1.09
CA CYS A 347 -13.62 -21.55 2.38
C CYS A 347 -14.85 -21.69 3.29
N THR A 348 -15.94 -20.98 3.02
CA THR A 348 -17.17 -21.00 3.84
C THR A 348 -18.22 -21.98 3.35
N VAL A 349 -18.08 -22.50 2.13
CA VAL A 349 -19.06 -23.35 1.45
C VAL A 349 -19.35 -24.64 2.21
N PHE A 350 -18.32 -25.32 2.72
CA PHE A 350 -18.43 -26.60 3.43
C PHE A 350 -17.80 -26.50 4.84
N THR A 351 -18.16 -25.46 5.59
CA THR A 351 -17.58 -25.24 6.92
C THR A 351 -17.99 -26.34 7.91
N PRO A 352 -17.06 -27.04 8.57
CA PRO A 352 -17.37 -28.06 9.56
C PRO A 352 -18.02 -27.47 10.81
N LYS A 353 -18.94 -28.23 11.43
CA LYS A 353 -19.57 -27.82 12.70
C LYS A 353 -18.58 -27.72 13.86
N HIS A 354 -17.59 -28.61 13.87
CA HIS A 354 -16.58 -28.72 14.91
C HIS A 354 -15.17 -28.82 14.32
N PRO A 355 -14.60 -27.71 13.80
CA PRO A 355 -13.27 -27.76 13.17
C PRO A 355 -12.16 -28.11 14.17
N LYS A 356 -11.17 -28.88 13.74
CA LYS A 356 -9.99 -29.24 14.53
C LYS A 356 -9.11 -28.01 14.80
N THR A 357 -9.08 -27.56 16.05
CA THR A 357 -8.24 -26.42 16.47
C THR A 357 -6.84 -26.81 16.92
N LYS A 358 -6.64 -28.07 17.29
CA LYS A 358 -5.34 -28.65 17.70
C LYS A 358 -5.04 -29.89 16.86
N PRO A 359 -4.79 -29.74 15.55
CA PRO A 359 -4.51 -30.86 14.68
C PRO A 359 -3.10 -31.41 14.95
N GLU A 360 -2.97 -32.77 14.83
CA GLU A 360 -1.71 -33.45 14.74
C GLU A 360 -1.39 -33.75 13.27
N LEU A 361 -0.19 -33.38 12.82
CA LEU A 361 0.20 -33.48 11.41
C LEU A 361 -0.01 -34.89 10.83
N GLU A 362 0.36 -35.94 11.57
CA GLU A 362 0.23 -37.33 11.13
C GLU A 362 -1.25 -37.71 10.89
N LYS A 363 -2.17 -37.21 11.72
CA LYS A 363 -3.60 -37.47 11.53
C LYS A 363 -4.15 -36.73 10.31
N VAL A 364 -3.67 -35.52 10.06
CA VAL A 364 -4.07 -34.75 8.86
C VAL A 364 -3.56 -35.42 7.60
N LYS A 365 -2.29 -35.92 7.59
CA LYS A 365 -1.74 -36.68 6.48
C LYS A 365 -2.51 -37.98 6.25
N ALA A 366 -2.89 -38.70 7.31
CA ALA A 366 -3.70 -39.91 7.17
C ALA A 366 -5.09 -39.66 6.56
N GLN A 367 -5.65 -38.46 6.71
CA GLN A 367 -6.86 -38.07 5.98
C GLN A 367 -6.55 -37.74 4.52
N GLU A 368 -5.43 -37.04 4.26
CA GLU A 368 -4.96 -36.65 2.92
C GLU A 368 -4.66 -37.91 2.07
N ASP A 369 -4.04 -38.93 2.66
CA ASP A 369 -3.70 -40.21 2.01
C ASP A 369 -4.94 -41.01 1.53
N LYS A 370 -6.15 -40.61 1.92
CA LYS A 370 -7.40 -41.22 1.41
C LYS A 370 -7.73 -40.80 -0.01
N LEU A 371 -7.07 -39.75 -0.51
CA LEU A 371 -7.28 -39.13 -1.81
C LEU A 371 -6.01 -39.20 -2.67
N ASP A 372 -6.15 -39.17 -3.97
CA ASP A 372 -5.02 -38.94 -4.86
C ASP A 372 -4.73 -37.45 -4.90
N PHE A 373 -3.90 -37.03 -3.92
CA PHE A 373 -3.58 -35.61 -3.69
C PHE A 373 -2.99 -34.93 -4.94
N ASP A 374 -2.02 -35.61 -5.57
CA ASP A 374 -1.32 -35.05 -6.73
C ASP A 374 -2.24 -34.93 -7.96
N ALA A 375 -3.07 -35.93 -8.21
CA ALA A 375 -4.03 -35.87 -9.31
C ALA A 375 -5.04 -34.73 -9.15
N LEU A 376 -5.56 -34.52 -7.93
CA LEU A 376 -6.49 -33.43 -7.64
C LEU A 376 -5.83 -32.04 -7.78
N VAL A 377 -4.57 -31.94 -7.39
CA VAL A 377 -3.80 -30.70 -7.59
C VAL A 377 -3.55 -30.43 -9.08
N GLU A 378 -3.17 -31.45 -9.88
CA GLU A 378 -2.99 -31.31 -11.33
C GLU A 378 -4.28 -30.90 -12.02
N GLU A 379 -5.40 -31.50 -11.66
CA GLU A 379 -6.71 -31.14 -12.21
C GLU A 379 -7.08 -29.69 -11.88
N ALA A 380 -6.92 -29.27 -10.63
CA ALA A 380 -7.17 -27.89 -10.22
C ALA A 380 -6.26 -26.90 -10.97
N MET A 381 -4.98 -27.23 -11.14
CA MET A 381 -4.05 -26.42 -11.95
C MET A 381 -4.49 -26.30 -13.40
N GLY A 382 -5.15 -27.34 -13.95
CA GLY A 382 -5.74 -27.32 -15.30
C GLY A 382 -6.86 -26.28 -15.47
N THR A 383 -7.46 -25.80 -14.39
CA THR A 383 -8.52 -24.75 -14.40
C THR A 383 -7.98 -23.33 -14.37
N LEU A 384 -6.65 -23.15 -14.17
CA LEU A 384 -6.03 -21.87 -13.95
C LEU A 384 -6.23 -20.92 -15.15
N TYR A 385 -6.72 -19.74 -14.85
CA TYR A 385 -6.72 -18.60 -15.78
C TYR A 385 -6.25 -17.34 -15.06
N THR A 386 -5.88 -16.30 -15.83
CA THR A 386 -5.30 -15.07 -15.25
C THR A 386 -6.06 -13.84 -15.70
N VAL A 387 -6.39 -12.97 -14.77
CA VAL A 387 -6.96 -11.64 -15.00
C VAL A 387 -5.90 -10.59 -14.70
N HIS A 388 -5.67 -9.67 -15.64
CA HIS A 388 -4.75 -8.56 -15.47
C HIS A 388 -5.50 -7.36 -14.91
N ILE A 389 -5.23 -7.01 -13.66
CA ILE A 389 -5.72 -5.79 -13.02
C ILE A 389 -4.70 -4.68 -13.24
N LYS A 390 -5.08 -3.72 -14.07
CA LYS A 390 -4.25 -2.53 -14.32
C LYS A 390 -4.48 -1.54 -13.19
N ALA A 391 -3.39 -0.95 -12.70
CA ALA A 391 -3.49 0.12 -11.73
C ALA A 391 -4.03 1.40 -12.39
N GLU A 392 -5.10 1.93 -11.86
CA GLU A 392 -5.67 3.23 -12.20
C GLU A 392 -5.17 4.26 -11.19
N TYR A 393 -4.66 5.40 -11.68
CA TYR A 393 -4.07 6.44 -10.86
C TYR A 393 -4.78 7.77 -11.06
#